data_2fde246db1b2f35b66313c285b55f58e
#
_entry.id   2fde246db1b2f35b66313c285b55f58e
#
_cell.length_a   1.000
_cell.length_b   1.000
_cell.length_c   1.000
_cell.angle_alpha   90.00
_cell.angle_beta   90.00
_cell.angle_gamma   90.00
#
_symmetry.space_group_name_H-M   'P 1'
#
loop_
_entity.id
_entity.type
_entity.pdbx_description
1 polymer ?
#
loop_
_entity_poly.entity_id
_entity_poly.type
_entity_poly.pdbx_seq_one_letter_code
_entity_poly.pdbx_strand_id
1 'polypeptide(L)'
;MSPNDTRLAGRTALVTGSTGGLGAAFATALAEQGAFVVVSGRDIARGLAVLDRISSTGATAAFVRADLSRGAAEVHRLAEEATTAAGGRIDVLVNNAAMLLAPAPTANVLEQQVTDAFAVNVVAPFLLTGIVAPRMAKRGHGSIVNIGSINGLIGMGGSALYSATKATIHSLTKSWADEYGPRGVRVNTVAPGPSLTERNADIAEQLAPLLARIPSRRASTLTEVAAAVVFLASDDASGINGATLSVDGGWSAI
;
A
#
# COMPACT_ATOMS: atom_id res chain seq x y z
N MET A 1 -15.34 -0.50 -23.92
CA MET A 1 -15.75 -0.25 -22.52
C MET A 1 -16.47 1.09 -22.51
N SER A 2 -17.66 1.14 -21.94
CA SER A 2 -18.42 2.39 -21.80
C SER A 2 -17.66 3.35 -20.89
N PRO A 3 -17.70 4.69 -21.10
CA PRO A 3 -17.05 5.67 -20.21
C PRO A 3 -17.53 5.65 -18.76
N ASN A 4 -18.56 4.85 -18.44
CA ASN A 4 -19.18 4.74 -17.12
C ASN A 4 -18.85 3.42 -16.38
N ASP A 5 -17.96 2.58 -16.90
CA ASP A 5 -17.65 1.29 -16.28
C ASP A 5 -16.45 1.44 -15.32
N THR A 6 -16.69 2.15 -14.22
CA THR A 6 -15.69 2.34 -13.17
C THR A 6 -15.61 1.07 -12.31
N ARG A 7 -14.43 0.42 -12.30
CA ARG A 7 -14.15 -0.89 -11.69
C ARG A 7 -14.47 -0.98 -10.20
N LEU A 8 -14.53 0.17 -9.52
CA LEU A 8 -14.71 0.27 -8.07
C LEU A 8 -15.93 1.12 -7.69
N ALA A 9 -16.90 1.28 -8.63
CA ALA A 9 -18.10 2.03 -8.35
C ALA A 9 -18.83 1.51 -7.11
N GLY A 10 -19.17 2.43 -6.18
CA GLY A 10 -19.84 2.11 -4.93
C GLY A 10 -19.00 1.36 -3.89
N ARG A 11 -17.69 1.15 -4.13
CA ARG A 11 -16.74 0.60 -3.15
C ARG A 11 -16.16 1.71 -2.29
N THR A 12 -15.73 1.34 -1.09
CA THR A 12 -15.02 2.22 -0.16
C THR A 12 -13.62 1.70 0.10
N ALA A 13 -12.61 2.57 0.01
CA ALA A 13 -11.21 2.20 0.17
C ALA A 13 -10.54 3.00 1.30
N LEU A 14 -9.77 2.32 2.15
CA LEU A 14 -8.82 2.96 3.08
C LEU A 14 -7.40 2.77 2.53
N VAL A 15 -6.68 3.88 2.34
CA VAL A 15 -5.28 3.85 1.92
C VAL A 15 -4.41 4.46 3.01
N THR A 16 -3.57 3.65 3.67
CA THR A 16 -2.66 4.16 4.70
C THR A 16 -1.42 4.81 4.08
N GLY A 17 -0.89 5.87 4.72
CA GLY A 17 0.29 6.59 4.21
C GLY A 17 0.05 7.26 2.86
N SER A 18 -1.16 7.75 2.61
CA SER A 18 -1.59 8.27 1.31
C SER A 18 -1.52 9.80 1.18
N THR A 19 -0.74 10.46 2.02
CA THR A 19 -0.50 11.92 1.93
C THR A 19 0.63 12.31 0.98
N GLY A 20 1.19 11.37 0.20
CA GLY A 20 2.24 11.62 -0.80
C GLY A 20 2.76 10.35 -1.46
N GLY A 21 3.62 10.51 -2.46
CA GLY A 21 4.28 9.43 -3.18
C GLY A 21 3.32 8.38 -3.74
N LEU A 22 3.67 7.10 -3.62
CA LEU A 22 2.85 5.98 -4.09
C LEU A 22 1.45 5.97 -3.45
N GLY A 23 1.35 6.24 -2.15
CA GLY A 23 0.06 6.22 -1.45
C GLY A 23 -0.93 7.25 -2.00
N ALA A 24 -0.47 8.45 -2.33
CA ALA A 24 -1.32 9.47 -2.96
C ALA A 24 -1.75 9.05 -4.38
N ALA A 25 -0.84 8.42 -5.15
CA ALA A 25 -1.16 7.88 -6.46
C ALA A 25 -2.21 6.77 -6.37
N PHE A 26 -2.10 5.87 -5.37
CA PHE A 26 -3.09 4.82 -5.13
C PHE A 26 -4.46 5.41 -4.78
N ALA A 27 -4.49 6.38 -3.86
CA ALA A 27 -5.74 7.03 -3.45
C ALA A 27 -6.43 7.71 -4.65
N THR A 28 -5.68 8.45 -5.45
CA THR A 28 -6.22 9.11 -6.65
C THR A 28 -6.72 8.08 -7.67
N ALA A 29 -5.92 7.05 -7.98
CA ALA A 29 -6.31 6.05 -8.97
C ALA A 29 -7.55 5.22 -8.55
N LEU A 30 -7.67 4.87 -7.27
CA LEU A 30 -8.86 4.19 -6.75
C LEU A 30 -10.10 5.08 -6.85
N ALA A 31 -9.96 6.38 -6.54
CA ALA A 31 -11.04 7.35 -6.66
C ALA A 31 -11.49 7.58 -8.10
N GLU A 32 -10.56 7.67 -9.05
CA GLU A 32 -10.84 7.75 -10.50
C GLU A 32 -11.59 6.51 -11.02
N GLN A 33 -11.46 5.36 -10.34
CA GLN A 33 -12.23 4.16 -10.62
C GLN A 33 -13.55 4.07 -9.85
N GLY A 34 -14.00 5.17 -9.24
CA GLY A 34 -15.32 5.29 -8.62
C GLY A 34 -15.40 4.86 -7.16
N ALA A 35 -14.28 4.58 -6.50
CA ALA A 35 -14.27 4.32 -5.07
C ALA A 35 -14.40 5.62 -4.25
N PHE A 36 -15.14 5.57 -3.15
CA PHE A 36 -14.95 6.55 -2.07
C PHE A 36 -13.66 6.22 -1.32
N VAL A 37 -12.72 7.16 -1.23
CA VAL A 37 -11.40 6.90 -0.66
C VAL A 37 -11.19 7.63 0.66
N VAL A 38 -10.81 6.89 1.69
CA VAL A 38 -10.29 7.45 2.94
C VAL A 38 -8.76 7.55 2.80
N VAL A 39 -8.28 8.78 2.68
CA VAL A 39 -6.86 9.15 2.69
C VAL A 39 -6.40 9.19 4.14
N SER A 40 -5.25 8.58 4.46
CA SER A 40 -4.71 8.61 5.82
C SER A 40 -3.20 8.83 5.85
N GLY A 41 -2.77 9.63 6.83
CA GLY A 41 -1.37 9.92 7.10
C GLY A 41 -1.20 10.98 8.18
N ARG A 42 0.04 11.35 8.47
CA ARG A 42 0.38 12.24 9.60
C ARG A 42 0.21 13.73 9.29
N ASP A 43 0.45 14.08 8.04
CA ASP A 43 0.51 15.46 7.57
C ASP A 43 -0.86 15.90 7.04
N ILE A 44 -1.48 16.83 7.76
CA ILE A 44 -2.81 17.34 7.44
C ILE A 44 -2.80 18.13 6.12
N ALA A 45 -1.82 19.02 5.92
CA ALA A 45 -1.77 19.87 4.74
C ALA A 45 -1.61 19.04 3.45
N ARG A 46 -0.71 18.04 3.48
CA ARG A 46 -0.57 17.09 2.38
C ARG A 46 -1.82 16.23 2.19
N GLY A 47 -2.48 15.83 3.27
CA GLY A 47 -3.73 15.06 3.21
C GLY A 47 -4.82 15.86 2.48
N LEU A 48 -5.01 17.13 2.84
CA LEU A 48 -5.97 18.03 2.19
C LEU A 48 -5.62 18.26 0.70
N ALA A 49 -4.35 18.44 0.36
CA ALA A 49 -3.92 18.56 -1.03
C ALA A 49 -4.23 17.30 -1.88
N VAL A 50 -4.21 16.11 -1.26
CA VAL A 50 -4.65 14.88 -1.95
C VAL A 50 -6.17 14.88 -2.14
N LEU A 51 -6.94 15.33 -1.15
CA LEU A 51 -8.40 15.47 -1.30
C LEU A 51 -8.74 16.45 -2.43
N ASP A 52 -8.08 17.61 -2.51
CA ASP A 52 -8.29 18.59 -3.57
C ASP A 52 -8.01 18.00 -4.95
N ARG A 53 -6.95 17.20 -5.07
CA ARG A 53 -6.62 16.48 -6.31
C ARG A 53 -7.71 15.47 -6.68
N ILE A 54 -8.20 14.68 -5.73
CA ILE A 54 -9.28 13.72 -5.96
C ILE A 54 -10.56 14.46 -6.36
N SER A 55 -10.93 15.52 -5.66
CA SER A 55 -12.15 16.27 -5.96
C SER A 55 -12.10 16.96 -7.32
N SER A 56 -10.92 17.35 -7.82
CA SER A 56 -10.76 17.91 -9.16
C SER A 56 -11.09 16.92 -10.29
N THR A 57 -11.11 15.61 -10.00
CA THR A 57 -11.57 14.56 -10.95
C THR A 57 -13.10 14.30 -10.85
N GLY A 58 -13.81 14.99 -9.97
CA GLY A 58 -15.23 14.75 -9.67
C GLY A 58 -15.48 13.60 -8.69
N ALA A 59 -14.42 12.95 -8.17
CA ALA A 59 -14.53 11.89 -7.18
C ALA A 59 -14.61 12.46 -5.75
N THR A 60 -14.98 11.59 -4.80
CA THR A 60 -15.16 11.98 -3.38
C THR A 60 -14.19 11.19 -2.49
N ALA A 61 -13.64 11.87 -1.48
CA ALA A 61 -12.73 11.28 -0.51
C ALA A 61 -12.86 11.97 0.85
N ALA A 62 -12.35 11.32 1.89
CA ALA A 62 -12.21 11.91 3.23
C ALA A 62 -10.76 11.76 3.71
N PHE A 63 -10.34 12.60 4.64
CA PHE A 63 -9.03 12.51 5.27
C PHE A 63 -9.17 12.15 6.75
N VAL A 64 -8.46 11.12 7.17
CA VAL A 64 -8.33 10.72 8.58
C VAL A 64 -6.85 10.78 8.96
N ARG A 65 -6.49 11.73 9.81
CA ARG A 65 -5.13 11.83 10.32
C ARG A 65 -4.78 10.61 11.15
N ALA A 66 -3.64 9.96 10.89
CA ALA A 66 -3.11 8.89 11.73
C ALA A 66 -1.59 8.82 11.70
N ASP A 67 -1.00 8.54 12.85
CA ASP A 67 0.42 8.21 13.00
C ASP A 67 0.56 6.77 13.49
N LEU A 68 0.78 5.86 12.57
CA LEU A 68 0.84 4.43 12.86
C LEU A 68 2.06 4.01 13.70
N SER A 69 3.03 4.91 13.94
CA SER A 69 4.12 4.67 14.89
C SER A 69 3.66 4.75 16.35
N ARG A 70 2.45 5.25 16.62
CA ARG A 70 1.90 5.43 17.98
C ARG A 70 1.25 4.17 18.56
N GLY A 71 1.35 3.03 17.87
CA GLY A 71 0.92 1.73 18.35
C GLY A 71 -0.57 1.41 18.19
N ALA A 72 -1.02 0.37 18.90
CA ALA A 72 -2.30 -0.27 18.67
C ALA A 72 -3.51 0.67 18.84
N ALA A 73 -3.50 1.54 19.84
CA ALA A 73 -4.61 2.48 20.09
C ALA A 73 -4.86 3.39 18.88
N GLU A 74 -3.79 3.87 18.22
CA GLU A 74 -3.89 4.71 17.04
C GLU A 74 -4.40 3.92 15.83
N VAL A 75 -3.99 2.67 15.67
CA VAL A 75 -4.48 1.78 14.61
C VAL A 75 -5.99 1.53 14.79
N HIS A 76 -6.44 1.25 16.01
CA HIS A 76 -7.86 1.09 16.32
C HIS A 76 -8.66 2.35 16.03
N ARG A 77 -8.17 3.52 16.48
CA ARG A 77 -8.81 4.81 16.20
C ARG A 77 -8.94 5.07 14.70
N LEU A 78 -7.85 4.84 13.93
CA LEU A 78 -7.88 4.97 12.47
C LEU A 78 -8.96 4.06 11.85
N ALA A 79 -9.01 2.79 12.26
CA ALA A 79 -9.97 1.84 11.71
C ALA A 79 -11.43 2.29 11.94
N GLU A 80 -11.75 2.77 13.13
CA GLU A 80 -13.10 3.24 13.47
C GLU A 80 -13.45 4.54 12.74
N GLU A 81 -12.56 5.54 12.77
CA GLU A 81 -12.81 6.82 12.11
C GLU A 81 -12.89 6.66 10.58
N ALA A 82 -12.01 5.83 9.99
CA ALA A 82 -12.05 5.54 8.57
C ALA A 82 -13.34 4.78 8.18
N THR A 83 -13.79 3.83 9.02
CA THR A 83 -15.05 3.12 8.78
C THR A 83 -16.23 4.07 8.83
N THR A 84 -16.25 4.99 9.79
CA THR A 84 -17.30 6.02 9.93
C THR A 84 -17.30 6.95 8.72
N ALA A 85 -16.14 7.49 8.34
CA ALA A 85 -16.01 8.37 7.18
C ALA A 85 -16.43 7.69 5.86
N ALA A 86 -16.21 6.37 5.77
CA ALA A 86 -16.60 5.53 4.63
C ALA A 86 -18.07 5.06 4.66
N GLY A 87 -18.91 5.64 5.48
CA GLY A 87 -20.34 5.26 5.56
C GLY A 87 -20.58 3.88 6.19
N GLY A 88 -19.72 3.46 7.10
CA GLY A 88 -19.89 2.24 7.91
C GLY A 88 -19.17 0.98 7.36
N ARG A 89 -18.47 1.06 6.22
CA ARG A 89 -17.76 -0.11 5.66
C ARG A 89 -16.46 0.29 4.97
N ILE A 90 -15.52 -0.64 4.95
CA ILE A 90 -14.31 -0.60 4.12
C ILE A 90 -14.34 -1.87 3.25
N ASP A 91 -14.34 -1.72 1.93
CA ASP A 91 -14.37 -2.80 0.95
C ASP A 91 -12.95 -3.11 0.42
N VAL A 92 -12.09 -2.08 0.41
CA VAL A 92 -10.69 -2.18 -0.01
C VAL A 92 -9.79 -1.61 1.08
N LEU A 93 -8.79 -2.38 1.52
CA LEU A 93 -7.73 -1.90 2.41
C LEU A 93 -6.40 -1.92 1.68
N VAL A 94 -5.74 -0.77 1.55
CA VAL A 94 -4.37 -0.67 1.02
C VAL A 94 -3.40 -0.37 2.16
N ASN A 95 -2.66 -1.38 2.59
CA ASN A 95 -1.59 -1.25 3.58
C ASN A 95 -0.32 -0.72 2.91
N ASN A 96 -0.23 0.60 2.77
CA ASN A 96 0.87 1.28 2.10
C ASN A 96 1.81 2.02 3.06
N ALA A 97 1.34 2.48 4.21
CA ALA A 97 2.19 3.21 5.14
C ALA A 97 3.46 2.43 5.46
N ALA A 98 4.59 3.08 5.36
CA ALA A 98 5.88 2.47 5.68
C ALA A 98 6.90 3.51 6.18
N MET A 99 7.73 3.09 7.10
CA MET A 99 8.98 3.74 7.43
C MET A 99 10.02 3.31 6.39
N LEU A 100 10.46 4.27 5.57
CA LEU A 100 11.57 4.06 4.65
C LEU A 100 12.88 4.22 5.43
N LEU A 101 13.79 3.29 5.22
CA LEU A 101 15.09 3.26 5.87
C LEU A 101 16.18 3.59 4.85
N ALA A 102 17.09 4.46 5.22
CA ALA A 102 18.31 4.66 4.44
C ALA A 102 19.15 3.38 4.46
N PRO A 103 19.77 3.01 3.33
CA PRO A 103 20.67 1.85 3.31
C PRO A 103 21.79 2.00 4.33
N ALA A 104 22.01 0.96 5.14
CA ALA A 104 23.06 0.91 6.15
C ALA A 104 23.60 -0.50 6.32
N PRO A 105 24.91 -0.69 6.59
CA PRO A 105 25.44 -1.96 7.02
C PRO A 105 24.72 -2.47 8.29
N THR A 106 24.46 -3.77 8.37
CA THR A 106 23.72 -4.36 9.51
C THR A 106 24.36 -4.00 10.87
N ALA A 107 25.69 -3.94 10.94
CA ALA A 107 26.41 -3.56 12.16
C ALA A 107 26.14 -2.13 12.65
N ASN A 108 25.62 -1.26 11.79
CA ASN A 108 25.34 0.14 12.11
C ASN A 108 23.83 0.40 12.39
N VAL A 109 23.01 -0.64 12.32
CA VAL A 109 21.57 -0.52 12.59
C VAL A 109 21.33 -0.58 14.09
N LEU A 110 20.66 0.45 14.63
CA LEU A 110 20.33 0.52 16.06
C LEU A 110 19.06 -0.29 16.35
N GLU A 111 18.96 -0.84 17.57
CA GLU A 111 17.79 -1.56 18.06
C GLU A 111 16.50 -0.74 17.90
N GLN A 112 16.55 0.56 18.21
CA GLN A 112 15.40 1.45 18.06
C GLN A 112 14.91 1.52 16.61
N GLN A 113 15.82 1.55 15.63
CA GLN A 113 15.46 1.53 14.20
C GLN A 113 14.76 0.22 13.81
N VAL A 114 15.20 -0.91 14.37
CA VAL A 114 14.55 -2.20 14.18
C VAL A 114 13.11 -2.16 14.71
N THR A 115 12.96 -1.72 15.98
CA THR A 115 11.67 -1.63 16.64
C THR A 115 10.71 -0.71 15.89
N ASP A 116 11.15 0.48 15.51
CA ASP A 116 10.33 1.48 14.80
C ASP A 116 9.91 0.98 13.41
N ALA A 117 10.85 0.35 12.69
CA ALA A 117 10.56 -0.19 11.37
C ALA A 117 9.51 -1.30 11.43
N PHE A 118 9.65 -2.23 12.37
CA PHE A 118 8.64 -3.28 12.56
C PHE A 118 7.31 -2.73 13.05
N ALA A 119 7.31 -1.75 13.94
CA ALA A 119 6.07 -1.12 14.43
C ALA A 119 5.21 -0.57 13.29
N VAL A 120 5.83 0.17 12.35
CA VAL A 120 5.09 0.80 11.24
C VAL A 120 4.87 -0.18 10.08
N ASN A 121 5.89 -0.95 9.68
CA ASN A 121 5.85 -1.72 8.44
C ASN A 121 5.18 -3.09 8.61
N VAL A 122 5.08 -3.60 9.86
CA VAL A 122 4.58 -4.95 10.15
C VAL A 122 3.43 -4.93 11.15
N VAL A 123 3.65 -4.36 12.35
CA VAL A 123 2.65 -4.41 13.43
C VAL A 123 1.40 -3.62 13.06
N ALA A 124 1.55 -2.41 12.52
CA ALA A 124 0.40 -1.59 12.16
C ALA A 124 -0.48 -2.24 11.07
N PRO A 125 0.04 -2.72 9.93
CA PRO A 125 -0.77 -3.42 8.93
C PRO A 125 -1.34 -4.76 9.47
N PHE A 126 -0.62 -5.45 10.36
CA PHE A 126 -1.13 -6.67 11.00
C PHE A 126 -2.38 -6.37 11.83
N LEU A 127 -2.32 -5.39 12.72
CA LEU A 127 -3.44 -4.98 13.57
C LEU A 127 -4.60 -4.43 12.76
N LEU A 128 -4.32 -3.57 11.76
CA LEU A 128 -5.35 -2.97 10.93
C LEU A 128 -6.08 -4.05 10.10
N THR A 129 -5.36 -5.02 9.55
CA THR A 129 -5.94 -6.17 8.87
C THR A 129 -6.81 -7.00 9.82
N GLY A 130 -6.34 -7.25 11.05
CA GLY A 130 -7.09 -7.96 12.09
C GLY A 130 -8.40 -7.28 12.50
N ILE A 131 -8.53 -5.95 12.31
CA ILE A 131 -9.76 -5.21 12.56
C ILE A 131 -10.69 -5.21 11.33
N VAL A 132 -10.13 -4.98 10.15
CA VAL A 132 -10.91 -4.76 8.92
C VAL A 132 -11.32 -6.07 8.25
N ALA A 133 -10.43 -7.06 8.17
CA ALA A 133 -10.69 -8.31 7.46
C ALA A 133 -11.86 -9.13 8.03
N PRO A 134 -12.05 -9.26 9.37
CA PRO A 134 -13.23 -9.93 9.90
C PRO A 134 -14.56 -9.25 9.52
N ARG A 135 -14.55 -7.92 9.41
CA ARG A 135 -15.73 -7.14 8.97
C ARG A 135 -16.03 -7.36 7.48
N MET A 136 -14.99 -7.45 6.63
CA MET A 136 -15.12 -7.86 5.23
C MET A 136 -15.66 -9.28 5.12
N ALA A 137 -15.06 -10.21 5.84
CA ALA A 137 -15.44 -11.63 5.88
C ALA A 137 -16.90 -11.85 6.31
N LYS A 138 -17.41 -11.05 7.27
CA LYS A 138 -18.83 -11.08 7.67
C LYS A 138 -19.76 -10.68 6.54
N ARG A 139 -19.32 -9.82 5.62
CA ARG A 139 -20.08 -9.40 4.43
C ARG A 139 -19.89 -10.34 3.23
N GLY A 140 -18.95 -11.31 3.32
CA GLY A 140 -18.63 -12.22 2.22
C GLY A 140 -17.82 -11.57 1.09
N HIS A 141 -17.24 -10.38 1.31
CA HIS A 141 -16.57 -9.62 0.26
C HIS A 141 -15.55 -8.64 0.83
N GLY A 142 -14.38 -8.54 0.17
CA GLY A 142 -13.35 -7.57 0.46
C GLY A 142 -12.05 -7.80 -0.32
N SER A 143 -11.23 -6.76 -0.44
CA SER A 143 -9.89 -6.85 -1.02
C SER A 143 -8.88 -6.13 -0.13
N ILE A 144 -7.80 -6.83 0.24
CA ILE A 144 -6.66 -6.27 0.96
C ILE A 144 -5.46 -6.29 0.03
N VAL A 145 -4.89 -5.12 -0.23
CA VAL A 145 -3.68 -4.96 -1.05
C VAL A 145 -2.56 -4.46 -0.15
N ASN A 146 -1.58 -5.32 0.09
CA ASN A 146 -0.40 -4.97 0.84
C ASN A 146 0.67 -4.40 -0.11
N ILE A 147 1.35 -3.33 0.30
CA ILE A 147 2.48 -2.81 -0.47
C ILE A 147 3.77 -3.40 0.10
N GLY A 148 4.25 -4.42 -0.61
CA GLY A 148 5.53 -5.06 -0.39
C GLY A 148 6.69 -4.26 -0.95
N SER A 149 7.67 -4.97 -1.46
CA SER A 149 8.81 -4.46 -2.23
C SER A 149 9.53 -5.63 -2.87
N ILE A 150 10.24 -5.40 -3.97
CA ILE A 150 11.20 -6.39 -4.49
C ILE A 150 12.27 -6.73 -3.45
N ASN A 151 12.60 -5.81 -2.53
CA ASN A 151 13.52 -6.06 -1.42
C ASN A 151 13.04 -7.15 -0.46
N GLY A 152 11.75 -7.48 -0.46
CA GLY A 152 11.20 -8.63 0.26
C GLY A 152 11.30 -9.94 -0.51
N LEU A 153 11.71 -9.91 -1.78
CA LEU A 153 11.86 -11.07 -2.67
C LEU A 153 13.32 -11.40 -2.95
N ILE A 154 14.17 -10.37 -3.05
CA ILE A 154 15.59 -10.50 -3.37
C ILE A 154 16.46 -9.87 -2.29
N GLY A 155 17.68 -10.37 -2.13
CA GLY A 155 18.68 -9.79 -1.23
C GLY A 155 19.29 -8.50 -1.80
N MET A 156 19.42 -7.46 -0.94
CA MET A 156 20.11 -6.22 -1.29
C MET A 156 21.00 -5.78 -0.13
N GLY A 157 22.31 -5.63 -0.39
CA GLY A 157 23.26 -5.13 0.60
C GLY A 157 22.86 -3.78 1.16
N GLY A 158 22.99 -3.60 2.47
CA GLY A 158 22.57 -2.38 3.16
C GLY A 158 21.07 -2.24 3.42
N SER A 159 20.23 -3.17 2.95
CA SER A 159 18.77 -3.10 3.08
C SER A 159 18.16 -4.19 3.96
N ALA A 160 18.98 -4.89 4.75
CA ALA A 160 18.55 -6.07 5.51
C ALA A 160 17.30 -5.82 6.37
N LEU A 161 17.26 -4.71 7.12
CA LEU A 161 16.12 -4.39 7.99
C LEU A 161 14.85 -4.13 7.17
N TYR A 162 14.93 -3.27 6.13
CA TYR A 162 13.78 -2.99 5.28
C TYR A 162 13.30 -4.24 4.56
N SER A 163 14.21 -5.03 4.01
CA SER A 163 13.93 -6.31 3.35
C SER A 163 13.20 -7.28 4.27
N ALA A 164 13.64 -7.41 5.53
CA ALA A 164 13.00 -8.26 6.52
C ALA A 164 11.53 -7.83 6.76
N THR A 165 11.27 -6.52 6.92
CA THR A 165 9.89 -6.03 7.10
C THR A 165 9.02 -6.33 5.89
N LYS A 166 9.56 -6.18 4.66
CA LYS A 166 8.80 -6.42 3.42
C LYS A 166 8.61 -7.91 3.14
N ALA A 167 9.59 -8.76 3.44
CA ALA A 167 9.43 -10.21 3.38
C ALA A 167 8.34 -10.71 4.35
N THR A 168 8.26 -10.11 5.54
CA THR A 168 7.19 -10.40 6.50
C THR A 168 5.80 -10.09 5.90
N ILE A 169 5.65 -8.96 5.22
CA ILE A 169 4.37 -8.59 4.54
C ILE A 169 4.01 -9.60 3.45
N HIS A 170 4.97 -10.08 2.67
CA HIS A 170 4.73 -11.12 1.65
C HIS A 170 4.26 -12.43 2.29
N SER A 171 4.84 -12.82 3.43
CA SER A 171 4.44 -14.01 4.19
C SER A 171 3.03 -13.85 4.78
N LEU A 172 2.75 -12.73 5.45
CA LEU A 172 1.43 -12.41 6.01
C LEU A 172 0.33 -12.41 4.95
N THR A 173 0.63 -11.93 3.74
CA THR A 173 -0.32 -11.94 2.62
C THR A 173 -0.82 -13.35 2.33
N LYS A 174 0.07 -14.34 2.30
CA LYS A 174 -0.29 -15.75 2.04
C LYS A 174 -1.13 -16.32 3.19
N SER A 175 -0.74 -16.05 4.43
CA SER A 175 -1.47 -16.52 5.61
C SER A 175 -2.88 -15.93 5.68
N TRP A 176 -3.02 -14.62 5.43
CA TRP A 176 -4.32 -13.96 5.43
C TRP A 176 -5.20 -14.37 4.23
N ALA A 177 -4.59 -14.69 3.08
CA ALA A 177 -5.31 -15.22 1.93
C ALA A 177 -5.95 -16.59 2.24
N ASP A 178 -5.23 -17.46 2.96
CA ASP A 178 -5.75 -18.74 3.44
C ASP A 178 -6.83 -18.55 4.51
N GLU A 179 -6.58 -17.67 5.49
CA GLU A 179 -7.49 -17.41 6.61
C GLU A 179 -8.83 -16.80 6.19
N TYR A 180 -8.81 -15.81 5.28
CA TYR A 180 -10.00 -15.04 4.90
C TYR A 180 -10.58 -15.40 3.54
N GLY A 181 -9.83 -16.08 2.68
CA GLY A 181 -10.27 -16.52 1.35
C GLY A 181 -11.58 -17.33 1.36
N PRO A 182 -11.76 -18.33 2.24
CA PRO A 182 -13.02 -19.07 2.34
C PRO A 182 -14.24 -18.21 2.67
N ARG A 183 -14.02 -16.97 3.13
CA ARG A 183 -15.08 -16.00 3.47
C ARG A 183 -15.15 -14.82 2.50
N GLY A 184 -14.63 -15.00 1.27
CA GLY A 184 -14.75 -14.03 0.18
C GLY A 184 -13.84 -12.79 0.28
N VAL A 185 -12.79 -12.83 1.11
CA VAL A 185 -11.80 -11.74 1.17
C VAL A 185 -10.52 -12.16 0.47
N ARG A 186 -10.10 -11.38 -0.52
CA ARG A 186 -8.83 -11.58 -1.22
C ARG A 186 -7.74 -10.75 -0.56
N VAL A 187 -6.55 -11.33 -0.42
CA VAL A 187 -5.38 -10.63 0.12
C VAL A 187 -4.21 -10.85 -0.83
N ASN A 188 -3.68 -9.76 -1.38
CA ASN A 188 -2.56 -9.81 -2.34
C ASN A 188 -1.51 -8.74 -2.01
N THR A 189 -0.33 -8.89 -2.57
CA THR A 189 0.75 -7.92 -2.46
C THR A 189 1.08 -7.33 -3.83
N VAL A 190 1.26 -6.01 -3.89
CA VAL A 190 2.02 -5.35 -4.96
C VAL A 190 3.44 -5.16 -4.45
N ALA A 191 4.44 -5.60 -5.21
CA ALA A 191 5.86 -5.45 -4.89
C ALA A 191 6.54 -4.49 -5.89
N PRO A 192 6.58 -3.18 -5.57
CA PRO A 192 7.26 -2.22 -6.44
C PRO A 192 8.78 -2.44 -6.46
N GLY A 193 9.36 -2.19 -7.64
CA GLY A 193 10.77 -1.88 -7.80
C GLY A 193 11.08 -0.40 -7.50
N PRO A 194 12.22 0.12 -7.96
CA PRO A 194 12.52 1.54 -7.87
C PRO A 194 11.44 2.36 -8.54
N SER A 195 10.91 3.32 -7.79
CA SER A 195 9.93 4.28 -8.28
C SER A 195 10.37 5.68 -7.89
N LEU A 196 10.36 6.62 -8.83
CA LEU A 196 10.70 7.99 -8.56
C LEU A 196 9.50 8.69 -7.93
N THR A 197 9.72 9.22 -6.73
CA THR A 197 8.77 10.00 -5.96
C THR A 197 9.39 11.35 -5.63
N GLU A 198 8.61 12.29 -5.15
CA GLU A 198 9.12 13.58 -4.66
C GLU A 198 10.24 13.44 -3.61
N ARG A 199 10.24 12.31 -2.85
CA ARG A 199 11.24 12.06 -1.79
C ARG A 199 12.61 11.65 -2.29
N ASN A 200 12.69 11.08 -3.48
CA ASN A 200 13.93 10.54 -4.05
C ASN A 200 14.25 11.12 -5.43
N ALA A 201 13.60 12.21 -5.81
CA ALA A 201 13.90 12.91 -7.06
C ALA A 201 15.36 13.40 -7.10
N ASP A 202 15.87 13.87 -5.95
CA ASP A 202 17.24 14.40 -5.82
C ASP A 202 18.32 13.34 -6.02
N ILE A 203 18.01 12.06 -5.87
CA ILE A 203 18.95 10.93 -6.05
C ILE A 203 18.71 10.18 -7.36
N ALA A 204 17.91 10.72 -8.27
CA ALA A 204 17.57 10.05 -9.53
C ALA A 204 18.81 9.68 -10.35
N GLU A 205 19.81 10.60 -10.42
CA GLU A 205 21.07 10.35 -11.11
C GLU A 205 21.92 9.24 -10.44
N GLN A 206 21.88 9.17 -9.11
CA GLN A 206 22.58 8.14 -8.34
C GLN A 206 21.96 6.75 -8.54
N LEU A 207 20.70 6.70 -8.93
CA LEU A 207 19.99 5.44 -9.25
C LEU A 207 20.29 4.95 -10.68
N ALA A 208 20.87 5.76 -11.56
CA ALA A 208 21.11 5.40 -12.96
C ALA A 208 21.88 4.07 -13.13
N PRO A 209 22.98 3.79 -12.40
CA PRO A 209 23.67 2.50 -12.50
C PRO A 209 22.82 1.31 -12.08
N LEU A 210 21.94 1.51 -11.09
CA LEU A 210 21.01 0.50 -10.63
C LEU A 210 19.91 0.27 -11.69
N LEU A 211 19.33 1.33 -12.22
CA LEU A 211 18.31 1.28 -13.25
C LEU A 211 18.83 0.61 -14.53
N ALA A 212 20.11 0.80 -14.88
CA ALA A 212 20.73 0.16 -16.02
C ALA A 212 20.79 -1.38 -15.92
N ARG A 213 20.59 -1.97 -14.74
CA ARG A 213 20.53 -3.43 -14.52
C ARG A 213 19.13 -4.00 -14.66
N ILE A 214 18.11 -3.16 -14.54
CA ILE A 214 16.71 -3.57 -14.67
C ILE A 214 16.40 -3.85 -16.14
N PRO A 215 15.70 -4.92 -16.53
CA PRO A 215 15.32 -5.18 -17.92
C PRO A 215 14.64 -3.99 -18.61
N SER A 216 13.74 -3.29 -17.93
CA SER A 216 13.07 -2.09 -18.47
C SER A 216 13.97 -0.86 -18.60
N ARG A 217 15.19 -0.87 -18.02
CA ARG A 217 16.16 0.23 -17.99
C ARG A 217 15.65 1.53 -17.37
N ARG A 218 14.56 1.49 -16.62
CA ARG A 218 13.95 2.65 -15.97
C ARG A 218 13.25 2.27 -14.67
N ALA A 219 13.02 3.27 -13.83
CA ALA A 219 12.11 3.16 -12.69
C ALA A 219 10.67 2.97 -13.16
N SER A 220 9.86 2.30 -12.36
CA SER A 220 8.41 2.25 -12.55
C SER A 220 7.81 3.61 -12.19
N THR A 221 6.83 4.05 -12.97
CA THR A 221 6.06 5.26 -12.66
C THR A 221 5.06 4.99 -11.53
N LEU A 222 4.64 6.03 -10.83
CA LEU A 222 3.62 5.91 -9.79
C LEU A 222 2.30 5.38 -10.36
N THR A 223 1.97 5.76 -11.61
CA THR A 223 0.76 5.31 -12.31
C THR A 223 0.82 3.81 -12.63
N GLU A 224 1.96 3.27 -13.05
CA GLU A 224 2.13 1.83 -13.30
C GLU A 224 1.91 1.00 -12.03
N VAL A 225 2.46 1.47 -10.90
CA VAL A 225 2.25 0.79 -9.61
C VAL A 225 0.79 0.93 -9.15
N ALA A 226 0.18 2.10 -9.33
CA ALA A 226 -1.22 2.34 -8.97
C ALA A 226 -2.18 1.49 -9.80
N ALA A 227 -1.91 1.27 -11.08
CA ALA A 227 -2.72 0.39 -11.92
C ALA A 227 -2.78 -1.05 -11.39
N ALA A 228 -1.66 -1.56 -10.87
CA ALA A 228 -1.63 -2.88 -10.22
C ALA A 228 -2.46 -2.93 -8.93
N VAL A 229 -2.45 -1.85 -8.13
CA VAL A 229 -3.29 -1.74 -6.93
C VAL A 229 -4.77 -1.72 -7.30
N VAL A 230 -5.17 -0.92 -8.30
CA VAL A 230 -6.55 -0.86 -8.81
C VAL A 230 -7.00 -2.24 -9.31
N PHE A 231 -6.17 -2.92 -10.10
CA PHE A 231 -6.46 -4.26 -10.60
C PHE A 231 -6.72 -5.25 -9.47
N LEU A 232 -5.81 -5.34 -8.50
CA LEU A 232 -5.96 -6.26 -7.36
C LEU A 232 -7.11 -5.87 -6.42
N ALA A 233 -7.49 -4.60 -6.36
CA ALA A 233 -8.63 -4.13 -5.60
C ALA A 233 -9.98 -4.46 -6.26
N SER A 234 -10.01 -4.57 -7.58
CA SER A 234 -11.22 -4.79 -8.38
C SER A 234 -11.62 -6.27 -8.51
N ASP A 235 -12.81 -6.50 -9.03
CA ASP A 235 -13.32 -7.85 -9.31
C ASP A 235 -12.62 -8.52 -10.52
N ASP A 236 -11.86 -7.75 -11.32
CA ASP A 236 -10.99 -8.30 -12.38
C ASP A 236 -9.94 -9.27 -11.82
N ALA A 237 -9.58 -9.12 -10.54
CA ALA A 237 -8.66 -9.99 -9.82
C ALA A 237 -9.39 -11.05 -8.94
N SER A 238 -10.65 -11.41 -9.25
CA SER A 238 -11.45 -12.32 -8.43
C SER A 238 -10.82 -13.70 -8.22
N GLY A 239 -10.04 -14.19 -9.17
CA GLY A 239 -9.30 -15.46 -9.07
C GLY A 239 -7.89 -15.32 -8.46
N ILE A 240 -7.48 -14.11 -8.02
CA ILE A 240 -6.13 -13.87 -7.50
C ILE A 240 -6.19 -13.69 -5.98
N ASN A 241 -5.56 -14.62 -5.25
CA ASN A 241 -5.49 -14.59 -3.79
C ASN A 241 -4.14 -15.14 -3.31
N GLY A 242 -3.49 -14.49 -2.37
CA GLY A 242 -2.17 -14.86 -1.84
C GLY A 242 -0.99 -14.53 -2.78
N ALA A 243 -1.23 -13.84 -3.88
CA ALA A 243 -0.21 -13.52 -4.87
C ALA A 243 0.65 -12.32 -4.48
N THR A 244 1.87 -12.30 -5.00
CA THR A 244 2.74 -11.12 -5.05
C THR A 244 2.90 -10.73 -6.51
N LEU A 245 2.40 -9.55 -6.86
CA LEU A 245 2.52 -8.95 -8.18
C LEU A 245 3.69 -7.96 -8.19
N SER A 246 4.80 -8.33 -8.82
CA SER A 246 5.94 -7.43 -9.00
C SER A 246 5.64 -6.36 -10.05
N VAL A 247 5.95 -5.10 -9.72
CA VAL A 247 5.89 -3.95 -10.62
C VAL A 247 7.27 -3.28 -10.57
N ASP A 248 8.25 -3.94 -11.17
CA ASP A 248 9.67 -3.69 -10.96
C ASP A 248 10.50 -3.62 -12.25
N GLY A 249 9.84 -3.59 -13.40
CA GLY A 249 10.50 -3.56 -14.70
C GLY A 249 11.25 -4.86 -15.05
N GLY A 250 10.97 -5.95 -14.35
CA GLY A 250 11.60 -7.25 -14.52
C GLY A 250 12.83 -7.49 -13.64
N TRP A 251 13.11 -6.62 -12.66
CA TRP A 251 14.29 -6.78 -11.81
C TRP A 251 14.30 -8.11 -11.07
N SER A 252 13.19 -8.52 -10.47
CA SER A 252 13.11 -9.79 -9.72
C SER A 252 13.04 -11.03 -10.62
N ALA A 253 13.08 -10.89 -11.93
CA ALA A 253 13.05 -11.99 -12.89
C ALA A 253 14.45 -12.44 -13.38
N ILE A 254 15.52 -11.74 -12.97
CA ILE A 254 16.92 -12.00 -13.38
C ILE A 254 17.83 -12.21 -12.18
#